data_191774724b15d20425968a8861291242
#
_entry.id   191774724b15d20425968a8861291242
#
_cell.length_a   1.000
_cell.length_b   1.000
_cell.length_c   1.000
_cell.angle_alpha   90.00
_cell.angle_beta   90.00
_cell.angle_gamma   90.00
#
_symmetry.space_group_name_H-M   'P 1'
#
loop_
_entity.id
_entity.type
_entity.pdbx_description
1 polymer ?
#
loop_
_entity_poly.entity_id
_entity_poly.type
_entity_poly.pdbx_seq_one_letter_code
_entity_poly.pdbx_strand_id
1 'polypeptide(L)'
;TILVALVTTAAKKNGEHGKLDITERKADHLDPCATDAVAFKQQTTLLEGVRLVHQSLPDLHVDEIDLSVSLLGKKLRAPIVIAAMTGGHERAAEVNHTLAAIANERGYGFGLGSQRAMQKRPDTAWTFQVREHAPDVLLLGNVGVVQAREMDPETIAAMIHEVGADALCVHLNPAMELVQPGGDRDFTGGTETIARLVKALPVPVVGKETGNGISIETAR
;
A
#
# COMPACT_ATOMS: atom_id res chain seq x y z
N THR A 1 3.96 -9.52 1.84
CA THR A 1 3.96 -8.76 0.57
C THR A 1 2.97 -9.44 -0.36
N ILE A 2 1.79 -8.84 -0.58
CA ILE A 2 0.83 -9.36 -1.57
C ILE A 2 1.18 -8.67 -2.87
N LEU A 3 1.71 -9.42 -3.83
CA LEU A 3 1.93 -8.95 -5.18
C LEU A 3 0.64 -9.13 -5.97
N VAL A 4 0.06 -8.04 -6.45
CA VAL A 4 -1.07 -8.08 -7.38
C VAL A 4 -0.52 -8.28 -8.79
N ALA A 5 -0.63 -9.50 -9.33
CA ALA A 5 -0.38 -9.74 -10.74
C ALA A 5 -1.60 -9.28 -11.54
N LEU A 6 -1.43 -8.28 -12.38
CA LEU A 6 -2.42 -7.92 -13.40
C LEU A 6 -2.44 -9.01 -14.48
N VAL A 7 -3.44 -9.86 -14.46
CA VAL A 7 -3.76 -10.71 -15.61
C VAL A 7 -4.52 -9.83 -16.61
N THR A 8 -3.88 -9.48 -17.71
CA THR A 8 -4.59 -8.96 -18.87
C THR A 8 -5.45 -10.07 -19.45
N THR A 9 -6.73 -10.06 -19.15
CA THR A 9 -7.70 -10.88 -19.89
C THR A 9 -7.68 -10.50 -21.35
N ALA A 10 -7.59 -11.52 -22.19
CA ALA A 10 -7.49 -11.47 -23.62
C ALA A 10 -8.42 -10.47 -24.30
N ALA A 11 -7.83 -9.73 -25.23
CA ALA A 11 -8.39 -9.20 -26.45
C ALA A 11 -9.93 -9.02 -26.50
N LYS A 12 -10.40 -7.87 -26.08
CA LYS A 12 -11.59 -7.27 -26.68
C LYS A 12 -11.12 -6.37 -27.85
N LYS A 13 -11.79 -6.58 -28.99
CA LYS A 13 -11.57 -6.00 -30.28
C LYS A 13 -11.23 -4.50 -30.29
N ASN A 14 -10.33 -4.14 -31.20
CA ASN A 14 -10.04 -2.78 -31.65
C ASN A 14 -11.26 -1.84 -31.65
N GLY A 15 -11.13 -0.71 -30.96
CA GLY A 15 -12.06 0.38 -31.07
C GLY A 15 -12.01 1.26 -29.82
N GLU A 16 -11.43 2.47 -29.95
CA GLU A 16 -11.48 3.60 -29.01
C GLU A 16 -10.88 3.41 -27.62
N HIS A 17 -9.65 3.86 -27.45
CA HIS A 17 -9.02 4.06 -26.14
C HIS A 17 -9.62 5.28 -25.43
N GLY A 18 -10.86 5.16 -24.94
CA GLY A 18 -11.37 6.02 -23.90
C GLY A 18 -10.56 5.77 -22.62
N LYS A 19 -10.06 6.82 -21.95
CA LYS A 19 -9.49 6.71 -20.60
C LYS A 19 -10.56 6.08 -19.69
N LEU A 20 -10.36 4.84 -19.27
CA LEU A 20 -11.19 4.20 -18.24
C LEU A 20 -11.26 5.10 -17.00
N ASP A 21 -12.44 5.29 -16.44
CA ASP A 21 -12.61 6.03 -15.20
C ASP A 21 -11.78 5.36 -14.09
N ILE A 22 -11.19 6.16 -13.24
CA ILE A 22 -10.34 5.69 -12.13
C ILE A 22 -11.11 4.76 -11.19
N THR A 23 -12.44 4.91 -11.11
CA THR A 23 -13.33 4.09 -10.28
C THR A 23 -13.52 2.69 -10.88
N GLU A 24 -13.74 2.61 -12.20
CA GLU A 24 -13.84 1.33 -12.92
C GLU A 24 -12.53 0.55 -12.83
N ARG A 25 -11.38 1.20 -13.02
CA ARG A 25 -10.05 0.59 -12.86
C ARG A 25 -9.83 -0.01 -11.47
N LYS A 26 -10.41 0.59 -10.42
CA LYS A 26 -10.27 0.09 -9.04
C LYS A 26 -11.20 -1.07 -8.72
N ALA A 27 -12.39 -1.12 -9.32
CA ALA A 27 -13.26 -2.29 -9.24
C ALA A 27 -12.61 -3.51 -9.92
N ASP A 28 -12.01 -3.31 -11.08
CA ASP A 28 -11.28 -4.35 -11.82
C ASP A 28 -10.08 -4.95 -11.05
N HIS A 29 -9.58 -4.26 -10.02
CA HIS A 29 -8.51 -4.81 -9.17
C HIS A 29 -9.04 -5.77 -8.10
N LEU A 30 -10.28 -5.64 -7.65
CA LEU A 30 -10.83 -6.48 -6.58
C LEU A 30 -11.29 -7.85 -7.10
N ASP A 31 -11.95 -7.89 -8.25
CA ASP A 31 -12.52 -9.13 -8.77
C ASP A 31 -11.48 -10.22 -9.09
N PRO A 32 -10.32 -9.93 -9.73
CA PRO A 32 -9.27 -10.92 -9.89
C PRO A 32 -8.70 -11.42 -8.56
N CYS A 33 -8.61 -10.55 -7.53
CA CYS A 33 -8.09 -10.92 -6.22
C CYS A 33 -9.04 -11.84 -5.43
N ALA A 34 -10.30 -11.92 -5.80
CA ALA A 34 -11.27 -12.85 -5.23
C ALA A 34 -11.13 -14.28 -5.79
N THR A 35 -10.23 -14.49 -6.72
CA THR A 35 -9.99 -15.78 -7.39
C THR A 35 -8.50 -16.14 -7.36
N ASP A 36 -8.17 -17.39 -7.73
CA ASP A 36 -6.78 -17.83 -7.90
C ASP A 36 -6.12 -17.31 -9.19
N ALA A 37 -6.82 -16.49 -9.98
CA ALA A 37 -6.33 -16.02 -11.27
C ALA A 37 -5.08 -15.15 -11.17
N VAL A 38 -4.88 -14.45 -10.04
CA VAL A 38 -3.72 -13.58 -9.77
C VAL A 38 -2.65 -14.27 -8.91
N ALA A 39 -2.85 -15.53 -8.53
CA ALA A 39 -1.86 -16.27 -7.76
C ALA A 39 -0.60 -16.54 -8.60
N PHE A 40 0.56 -16.37 -7.98
CA PHE A 40 1.82 -16.79 -8.63
C PHE A 40 1.87 -18.30 -8.79
N LYS A 41 2.12 -18.77 -10.01
CA LYS A 41 2.23 -20.20 -10.32
C LYS A 41 3.65 -20.72 -10.22
N GLN A 42 4.66 -19.86 -10.38
CA GLN A 42 6.07 -20.25 -10.49
C GLN A 42 6.99 -19.46 -9.57
N GLN A 43 6.51 -18.39 -8.96
CA GLN A 43 7.28 -17.55 -8.05
C GLN A 43 6.66 -17.59 -6.66
N THR A 44 7.51 -17.50 -5.64
CA THR A 44 7.11 -17.49 -4.23
C THR A 44 7.72 -16.28 -3.53
N THR A 45 7.36 -16.07 -2.27
CA THR A 45 8.01 -15.07 -1.41
C THR A 45 9.39 -15.49 -0.92
N LEU A 46 9.87 -16.69 -1.30
CA LEU A 46 11.11 -17.33 -0.84
C LEU A 46 11.14 -17.61 0.67
N LEU A 47 10.02 -17.50 1.38
CA LEU A 47 9.95 -17.83 2.81
C LEU A 47 10.22 -19.33 3.06
N GLU A 48 9.95 -20.18 2.11
CA GLU A 48 10.31 -21.60 2.16
C GLU A 48 11.84 -21.86 2.18
N GLY A 49 12.63 -20.88 1.78
CA GLY A 49 14.10 -20.90 1.88
C GLY A 49 14.63 -20.49 3.25
N VAL A 50 13.78 -19.92 4.10
CA VAL A 50 14.18 -19.51 5.47
C VAL A 50 14.23 -20.74 6.37
N ARG A 51 15.41 -21.05 6.87
CA ARG A 51 15.62 -22.14 7.83
C ARG A 51 15.96 -21.55 9.20
N LEU A 52 15.12 -21.81 10.17
CA LEU A 52 15.38 -21.48 11.56
C LEU A 52 16.29 -22.56 12.17
N VAL A 53 17.31 -22.13 12.90
CA VAL A 53 18.17 -23.07 13.65
C VAL A 53 17.38 -23.61 14.81
N HIS A 54 17.11 -24.93 14.80
CA HIS A 54 16.39 -25.58 15.89
C HIS A 54 17.20 -25.53 17.19
N GLN A 55 16.57 -25.04 18.25
CA GLN A 55 17.10 -25.05 19.61
C GLN A 55 16.39 -26.15 20.38
N SER A 56 17.09 -27.30 20.57
CA SER A 56 16.53 -28.46 21.28
C SER A 56 16.39 -28.25 22.79
N LEU A 57 17.09 -27.26 23.33
CA LEU A 57 17.00 -26.81 24.73
C LEU A 57 16.86 -25.28 24.73
N PRO A 58 15.64 -24.75 24.54
CA PRO A 58 15.42 -23.30 24.40
C PRO A 58 15.56 -22.52 25.70
N ASP A 59 15.40 -23.15 26.86
CA ASP A 59 15.51 -22.53 28.20
C ASP A 59 14.70 -21.24 28.32
N LEU A 60 13.45 -21.27 27.86
CA LEU A 60 12.49 -20.18 27.92
C LEU A 60 11.07 -20.71 28.10
N HIS A 61 10.19 -19.86 28.63
CA HIS A 61 8.75 -20.13 28.69
C HIS A 61 8.06 -19.50 27.46
N VAL A 62 7.11 -20.21 26.85
CA VAL A 62 6.44 -19.75 25.64
C VAL A 62 5.72 -18.41 25.85
N ASP A 63 5.13 -18.20 27.02
CA ASP A 63 4.41 -16.97 27.35
C ASP A 63 5.33 -15.75 27.57
N GLU A 64 6.65 -15.96 27.63
CA GLU A 64 7.66 -14.88 27.73
C GLU A 64 8.07 -14.36 26.35
N ILE A 65 7.63 -15.01 25.27
CA ILE A 65 7.98 -14.60 23.91
C ILE A 65 7.22 -13.32 23.55
N ASP A 66 7.95 -12.21 23.43
CA ASP A 66 7.42 -10.93 22.96
C ASP A 66 7.74 -10.75 21.47
N LEU A 67 6.70 -10.73 20.64
CA LEU A 67 6.80 -10.45 19.19
C LEU A 67 6.58 -8.97 18.88
N SER A 68 6.37 -8.14 19.90
CA SER A 68 6.07 -6.73 19.68
C SER A 68 7.26 -5.96 19.11
N VAL A 69 6.95 -4.98 18.26
CA VAL A 69 7.94 -4.05 17.68
C VAL A 69 7.43 -2.63 17.76
N SER A 70 8.35 -1.67 17.81
CA SER A 70 8.02 -0.26 17.63
C SER A 70 8.30 0.12 16.18
N LEU A 71 7.28 0.61 15.48
CA LEU A 71 7.37 1.08 14.11
C LEU A 71 6.75 2.47 13.98
N LEU A 72 7.53 3.45 13.50
CA LEU A 72 7.07 4.82 13.28
C LEU A 72 6.40 5.45 14.54
N GLY A 73 6.93 5.14 15.72
CA GLY A 73 6.43 5.65 17.00
C GLY A 73 5.24 4.90 17.58
N LYS A 74 4.69 3.90 16.88
CA LYS A 74 3.60 3.05 17.37
C LYS A 74 4.08 1.64 17.73
N LYS A 75 3.54 1.08 18.82
CA LYS A 75 3.81 -0.31 19.22
C LYS A 75 2.85 -1.25 18.48
N LEU A 76 3.42 -2.20 17.73
CA LEU A 76 2.69 -3.32 17.11
C LEU A 76 2.88 -4.58 17.94
N ARG A 77 1.87 -5.42 18.02
CA ARG A 77 1.96 -6.72 18.73
C ARG A 77 2.81 -7.75 17.99
N ALA A 78 2.98 -7.57 16.68
CA ALA A 78 3.85 -8.36 15.83
C ALA A 78 4.35 -7.50 14.66
N PRO A 79 5.47 -7.82 14.00
CA PRO A 79 6.01 -7.06 12.87
C PRO A 79 5.21 -7.29 11.58
N ILE A 80 3.89 -7.03 11.66
CA ILE A 80 2.95 -7.26 10.56
C ILE A 80 2.26 -5.95 10.19
N VAL A 81 2.23 -5.65 8.89
CA VAL A 81 1.46 -4.55 8.32
C VAL A 81 0.59 -5.11 7.20
N ILE A 82 -0.72 -4.90 7.28
CA ILE A 82 -1.62 -5.22 6.17
C ILE A 82 -1.34 -4.22 5.06
N ALA A 83 -0.90 -4.73 3.90
CA ALA A 83 -0.42 -3.91 2.81
C ALA A 83 -1.53 -3.07 2.16
N ALA A 84 -1.15 -1.91 1.66
CA ALA A 84 -2.00 -1.00 0.91
C ALA A 84 -2.57 -1.64 -0.36
N MET A 85 -3.89 -1.67 -0.52
CA MET A 85 -4.56 -2.30 -1.66
C MET A 85 -5.45 -1.32 -2.42
N THR A 86 -6.51 -0.81 -1.82
CA THR A 86 -7.63 -0.19 -2.53
C THR A 86 -8.17 1.06 -1.85
N GLY A 87 -9.10 1.75 -2.53
CA GLY A 87 -9.80 2.95 -2.06
C GLY A 87 -10.45 3.67 -3.24
N GLY A 88 -11.34 4.63 -3.00
CA GLY A 88 -12.01 5.42 -4.02
C GLY A 88 -13.22 4.73 -4.67
N HIS A 89 -13.75 3.68 -4.06
CA HIS A 89 -14.94 2.94 -4.49
C HIS A 89 -15.66 2.35 -3.27
N GLU A 90 -16.98 2.18 -3.31
CA GLU A 90 -17.78 1.70 -2.18
C GLU A 90 -17.32 0.32 -1.65
N ARG A 91 -17.16 -0.68 -2.53
CA ARG A 91 -16.62 -2.00 -2.16
C ARG A 91 -15.23 -1.91 -1.53
N ALA A 92 -14.43 -0.92 -1.95
CA ALA A 92 -13.12 -0.69 -1.38
C ALA A 92 -13.20 -0.13 0.05
N ALA A 93 -14.21 0.68 0.36
CA ALA A 93 -14.45 1.15 1.72
C ALA A 93 -14.76 -0.01 2.66
N GLU A 94 -15.65 -0.93 2.27
CA GLU A 94 -15.98 -2.11 3.05
C GLU A 94 -14.74 -2.96 3.37
N VAL A 95 -13.90 -3.20 2.36
CA VAL A 95 -12.62 -3.92 2.52
C VAL A 95 -11.70 -3.16 3.48
N ASN A 96 -11.54 -1.84 3.29
CA ASN A 96 -10.68 -1.02 4.14
C ASN A 96 -11.15 -1.01 5.59
N HIS A 97 -12.45 -0.82 5.85
CA HIS A 97 -13.02 -0.81 7.20
C HIS A 97 -12.82 -2.16 7.89
N THR A 98 -13.12 -3.26 7.20
CA THR A 98 -12.95 -4.62 7.74
C THR A 98 -11.50 -4.91 8.08
N LEU A 99 -10.58 -4.67 7.14
CA LEU A 99 -9.16 -4.97 7.35
C LEU A 99 -8.52 -4.05 8.39
N ALA A 100 -8.92 -2.77 8.44
CA ALA A 100 -8.43 -1.85 9.46
C ALA A 100 -8.91 -2.24 10.86
N ALA A 101 -10.18 -2.66 11.02
CA ALA A 101 -10.70 -3.18 12.27
C ALA A 101 -9.94 -4.43 12.75
N ILE A 102 -9.67 -5.37 11.85
CA ILE A 102 -8.85 -6.56 12.13
C ILE A 102 -7.43 -6.16 12.54
N ALA A 103 -6.80 -5.23 11.82
CA ALA A 103 -5.47 -4.74 12.14
C ALA A 103 -5.43 -4.12 13.54
N ASN A 104 -6.44 -3.33 13.89
CA ASN A 104 -6.57 -2.71 15.22
C ASN A 104 -6.72 -3.77 16.33
N GLU A 105 -7.63 -4.74 16.14
CA GLU A 105 -7.85 -5.84 17.09
C GLU A 105 -6.57 -6.65 17.32
N ARG A 106 -5.85 -6.97 16.22
CA ARG A 106 -4.63 -7.78 16.27
C ARG A 106 -3.39 -7.00 16.67
N GLY A 107 -3.45 -5.67 16.71
CA GLY A 107 -2.31 -4.79 16.95
C GLY A 107 -1.29 -4.81 15.82
N TYR A 108 -1.75 -4.85 14.56
CA TYR A 108 -0.95 -4.77 13.35
C TYR A 108 -0.97 -3.35 12.79
N GLY A 109 -0.14 -3.05 11.79
CA GLY A 109 -0.26 -1.85 10.98
C GLY A 109 -1.23 -2.05 9.81
N PHE A 110 -1.75 -0.95 9.25
CA PHE A 110 -2.62 -0.95 8.08
C PHE A 110 -2.23 0.13 7.08
N GLY A 111 -2.11 -0.23 5.80
CA GLY A 111 -1.83 0.69 4.70
C GLY A 111 -3.06 0.94 3.84
N LEU A 112 -3.36 2.22 3.60
CA LEU A 112 -4.38 2.65 2.65
C LEU A 112 -3.91 2.47 1.20
N GLY A 113 -4.83 2.15 0.28
CA GLY A 113 -4.56 2.22 -1.14
C GLY A 113 -4.25 3.65 -1.59
N SER A 114 -3.76 3.80 -2.84
CA SER A 114 -3.38 5.12 -3.35
C SER A 114 -4.51 6.14 -3.23
N GLN A 115 -4.23 7.24 -2.53
CA GLN A 115 -5.16 8.35 -2.27
C GLN A 115 -5.33 9.29 -3.47
N ARG A 116 -4.71 8.97 -4.64
CA ARG A 116 -4.94 9.71 -5.90
C ARG A 116 -6.44 9.84 -6.22
N ALA A 117 -7.26 8.86 -5.83
CA ALA A 117 -8.70 8.90 -6.07
C ALA A 117 -9.37 10.03 -5.27
N MET A 118 -9.07 10.18 -3.99
CA MET A 118 -9.66 11.26 -3.19
C MET A 118 -9.18 12.66 -3.62
N GLN A 119 -7.95 12.77 -4.12
CA GLN A 119 -7.46 14.03 -4.68
C GLN A 119 -8.22 14.43 -5.95
N LYS A 120 -8.51 13.47 -6.83
CA LYS A 120 -9.24 13.74 -8.09
C LYS A 120 -10.76 13.83 -7.90
N ARG A 121 -11.29 13.12 -6.94
CA ARG A 121 -12.69 13.02 -6.59
C ARG A 121 -12.87 13.08 -5.07
N PRO A 122 -12.94 14.28 -4.49
CA PRO A 122 -13.05 14.48 -3.04
C PRO A 122 -14.25 13.75 -2.42
N ASP A 123 -15.32 13.55 -3.19
CA ASP A 123 -16.49 12.76 -2.80
C ASP A 123 -16.18 11.30 -2.47
N THR A 124 -14.99 10.79 -2.83
CA THR A 124 -14.55 9.42 -2.50
C THR A 124 -13.70 9.34 -1.24
N ALA A 125 -13.40 10.44 -0.56
CA ALA A 125 -12.50 10.48 0.60
C ALA A 125 -12.95 9.54 1.73
N TRP A 126 -14.26 9.42 1.96
CA TRP A 126 -14.83 8.55 2.97
C TRP A 126 -14.41 7.08 2.82
N THR A 127 -14.05 6.63 1.61
CA THR A 127 -13.60 5.25 1.36
C THR A 127 -12.22 4.94 1.92
N PHE A 128 -11.50 5.97 2.38
CA PHE A 128 -10.18 5.89 3.01
C PHE A 128 -10.23 6.21 4.51
N GLN A 129 -11.39 6.68 5.02
CA GLN A 129 -11.56 7.08 6.43
C GLN A 129 -11.83 5.84 7.28
N VAL A 130 -10.79 5.29 7.90
CA VAL A 130 -10.85 4.06 8.70
C VAL A 130 -10.68 4.28 10.20
N ARG A 131 -10.40 5.52 10.65
CA ARG A 131 -10.09 5.81 12.07
C ARG A 131 -11.20 5.45 13.04
N GLU A 132 -12.47 5.58 12.65
CA GLU A 132 -13.60 5.19 13.49
C GLU A 132 -13.61 3.68 13.76
N HIS A 133 -13.12 2.87 12.81
CA HIS A 133 -13.03 1.40 12.94
C HIS A 133 -11.70 0.93 13.53
N ALA A 134 -10.68 1.79 13.51
CA ALA A 134 -9.32 1.44 13.90
C ALA A 134 -8.59 2.64 14.56
N PRO A 135 -9.00 3.07 15.76
CA PRO A 135 -8.47 4.28 16.40
C PRO A 135 -6.98 4.19 16.71
N ASP A 136 -6.47 3.03 17.09
CA ASP A 136 -5.11 2.84 17.59
C ASP A 136 -4.14 2.28 16.55
N VAL A 137 -4.63 1.85 15.39
CA VAL A 137 -3.81 1.23 14.34
C VAL A 137 -2.68 2.17 13.87
N LEU A 138 -1.51 1.64 13.57
CA LEU A 138 -0.53 2.34 12.74
C LEU A 138 -1.10 2.46 11.33
N LEU A 139 -1.56 3.64 10.95
CA LEU A 139 -2.18 3.90 9.66
C LEU A 139 -1.20 4.58 8.71
N LEU A 140 -1.00 3.97 7.54
CA LEU A 140 -0.12 4.48 6.50
C LEU A 140 -0.97 5.05 5.36
N GLY A 141 -0.85 6.36 5.11
CA GLY A 141 -1.32 7.01 3.88
C GLY A 141 -0.52 6.53 2.66
N ASN A 142 -0.98 6.84 1.45
CA ASN A 142 -0.32 6.31 0.25
C ASN A 142 -0.55 7.19 -0.98
N VAL A 143 0.54 7.53 -1.67
CA VAL A 143 0.53 8.25 -2.95
C VAL A 143 1.66 7.71 -3.84
N GLY A 144 1.46 7.68 -5.16
CA GLY A 144 2.51 7.32 -6.10
C GLY A 144 3.56 8.43 -6.24
N VAL A 145 4.81 8.06 -6.44
CA VAL A 145 5.90 9.04 -6.59
C VAL A 145 5.67 10.00 -7.75
N VAL A 146 5.13 9.53 -8.87
CA VAL A 146 4.81 10.37 -10.04
C VAL A 146 3.73 11.39 -9.70
N GLN A 147 2.66 10.96 -9.02
CA GLN A 147 1.58 11.84 -8.58
C GLN A 147 2.06 12.82 -7.52
N ALA A 148 2.87 12.37 -6.57
CA ALA A 148 3.44 13.20 -5.52
C ALA A 148 4.37 14.29 -6.07
N ARG A 149 5.04 14.05 -7.19
CA ARG A 149 5.85 15.05 -7.90
C ARG A 149 5.01 16.25 -8.35
N GLU A 150 3.79 15.99 -8.80
CA GLU A 150 2.87 16.98 -9.35
C GLU A 150 2.01 17.68 -8.29
N MET A 151 2.05 17.21 -7.04
CA MET A 151 1.25 17.74 -5.95
C MET A 151 2.06 18.63 -5.03
N ASP A 152 1.45 19.71 -4.54
CA ASP A 152 2.03 20.51 -3.48
C ASP A 152 2.07 19.73 -2.15
N PRO A 153 3.13 19.87 -1.36
CA PRO A 153 3.23 19.18 -0.07
C PRO A 153 2.06 19.49 0.88
N GLU A 154 1.50 20.68 0.82
CA GLU A 154 0.33 21.10 1.60
C GLU A 154 -0.91 20.28 1.25
N THR A 155 -1.12 20.02 -0.03
CA THR A 155 -2.21 19.13 -0.50
C THR A 155 -2.03 17.71 0.04
N ILE A 156 -0.81 17.18 0.00
CA ILE A 156 -0.50 15.85 0.53
C ILE A 156 -0.69 15.84 2.06
N ALA A 157 -0.24 16.88 2.76
CA ALA A 157 -0.44 17.00 4.20
C ALA A 157 -1.92 17.04 4.59
N ALA A 158 -2.74 17.77 3.84
CA ALA A 158 -4.19 17.79 4.03
C ALA A 158 -4.82 16.41 3.85
N MET A 159 -4.42 15.66 2.82
CA MET A 159 -4.90 14.29 2.59
C MET A 159 -4.52 13.32 3.72
N ILE A 160 -3.30 13.43 4.24
CA ILE A 160 -2.82 12.66 5.40
C ILE A 160 -3.65 12.97 6.63
N HIS A 161 -3.86 14.25 6.89
CA HIS A 161 -4.65 14.72 8.03
C HIS A 161 -6.10 14.25 7.94
N GLU A 162 -6.73 14.35 6.78
CA GLU A 162 -8.12 13.98 6.54
C GLU A 162 -8.41 12.52 6.89
N VAL A 163 -7.48 11.60 6.56
CA VAL A 163 -7.62 10.18 6.91
C VAL A 163 -7.00 9.83 8.26
N GLY A 164 -6.33 10.76 8.91
CA GLY A 164 -5.64 10.57 10.17
C GLY A 164 -4.46 9.60 10.08
N ALA A 165 -3.71 9.59 8.98
CA ALA A 165 -2.57 8.68 8.81
C ALA A 165 -1.37 9.13 9.65
N ASP A 166 -0.64 8.15 10.19
CA ASP A 166 0.54 8.35 11.04
C ASP A 166 1.83 8.53 10.23
N ALA A 167 1.83 8.07 8.98
CA ALA A 167 2.94 8.21 8.03
C ALA A 167 2.44 8.18 6.59
N LEU A 168 3.26 8.64 5.64
CA LEU A 168 2.98 8.58 4.21
C LEU A 168 3.85 7.52 3.53
N CYS A 169 3.22 6.54 2.88
CA CYS A 169 3.90 5.71 1.88
C CYS A 169 3.95 6.43 0.54
N VAL A 170 5.14 6.59 -0.01
CA VAL A 170 5.36 6.94 -1.42
C VAL A 170 5.63 5.66 -2.18
N HIS A 171 4.68 5.20 -3.00
CA HIS A 171 4.85 3.96 -3.72
C HIS A 171 5.62 4.13 -5.03
N LEU A 172 6.49 3.16 -5.28
CA LEU A 172 7.39 3.06 -6.43
C LEU A 172 6.92 1.87 -7.27
N ASN A 173 6.31 2.10 -8.42
CA ASN A 173 5.70 1.05 -9.23
C ASN A 173 5.97 1.16 -10.74
N PRO A 174 7.18 1.52 -11.18
CA PRO A 174 7.45 1.77 -12.60
C PRO A 174 7.16 0.57 -13.49
N ALA A 175 7.48 -0.65 -13.05
CA ALA A 175 7.22 -1.85 -13.81
C ALA A 175 5.71 -2.07 -14.07
N MET A 176 4.88 -1.81 -13.05
CA MET A 176 3.43 -1.95 -13.18
C MET A 176 2.83 -0.87 -14.08
N GLU A 177 3.30 0.37 -13.96
CA GLU A 177 2.86 1.48 -14.80
C GLU A 177 3.22 1.24 -16.29
N LEU A 178 4.40 0.66 -16.58
CA LEU A 178 4.83 0.36 -17.95
C LEU A 178 3.95 -0.69 -18.63
N VAL A 179 3.45 -1.68 -17.91
CA VAL A 179 2.61 -2.75 -18.46
C VAL A 179 1.11 -2.41 -18.43
N GLN A 180 0.71 -1.42 -17.65
CA GLN A 180 -0.68 -1.01 -17.51
C GLN A 180 -1.11 -0.10 -18.67
N PRO A 181 -2.25 -0.34 -19.32
CA PRO A 181 -2.79 0.59 -20.33
C PRO A 181 -3.01 1.98 -19.72
N GLY A 182 -2.42 3.02 -20.33
CA GLY A 182 -2.50 4.40 -19.86
C GLY A 182 -1.75 4.66 -18.53
N GLY A 183 -0.82 3.78 -18.16
CA GLY A 183 0.08 3.99 -17.02
C GLY A 183 1.13 5.08 -17.27
N ASP A 184 1.71 5.56 -16.19
CA ASP A 184 2.73 6.61 -16.23
C ASP A 184 4.01 6.13 -16.96
N ARG A 185 4.68 7.04 -17.66
CA ARG A 185 5.87 6.76 -18.47
C ARG A 185 7.08 7.61 -18.10
N ASP A 186 6.88 8.69 -17.37
CA ASP A 186 7.94 9.56 -16.88
C ASP A 186 8.15 9.35 -15.38
N PHE A 187 9.25 8.71 -15.02
CA PHE A 187 9.63 8.41 -13.63
C PHE A 187 10.78 9.31 -13.15
N THR A 188 11.10 10.39 -13.84
CA THR A 188 12.15 11.33 -13.44
C THR A 188 11.77 12.08 -12.17
N GLY A 189 12.77 12.57 -11.42
CA GLY A 189 12.56 13.42 -10.24
C GLY A 189 12.00 12.70 -9.00
N GLY A 190 12.07 11.37 -8.96
CA GLY A 190 11.53 10.59 -7.83
C GLY A 190 12.29 10.84 -6.53
N THR A 191 13.62 10.88 -6.58
CA THR A 191 14.49 11.13 -5.42
C THR A 191 14.25 12.53 -4.85
N GLU A 192 14.22 13.54 -5.71
CA GLU A 192 13.96 14.94 -5.34
C GLU A 192 12.55 15.10 -4.74
N THR A 193 11.57 14.36 -5.29
CA THR A 193 10.20 14.35 -4.77
C THR A 193 10.18 13.80 -3.35
N ILE A 194 10.79 12.65 -3.10
CA ILE A 194 10.87 12.06 -1.77
C ILE A 194 11.59 13.00 -0.80
N ALA A 195 12.74 13.56 -1.19
CA ALA A 195 13.48 14.50 -0.37
C ALA A 195 12.67 15.75 -0.01
N ARG A 196 11.90 16.30 -0.96
CA ARG A 196 10.97 17.40 -0.74
C ARG A 196 9.89 17.05 0.28
N LEU A 197 9.26 15.87 0.15
CA LEU A 197 8.21 15.41 1.06
C LEU A 197 8.73 15.17 2.47
N VAL A 198 9.89 14.51 2.60
CA VAL A 198 10.53 14.29 3.92
C VAL A 198 10.79 15.59 4.66
N LYS A 199 11.14 16.65 3.92
CA LYS A 199 11.40 17.98 4.52
C LYS A 199 10.12 18.75 4.87
N ALA A 200 9.05 18.56 4.10
CA ALA A 200 7.85 19.39 4.18
C ALA A 200 6.71 18.78 5.03
N LEU A 201 6.62 17.45 5.11
CA LEU A 201 5.50 16.82 5.78
C LEU A 201 5.71 16.67 7.29
N PRO A 202 4.64 16.79 8.09
CA PRO A 202 4.70 16.65 9.55
C PRO A 202 4.79 15.18 10.02
N VAL A 203 4.72 14.22 9.09
CA VAL A 203 4.75 12.79 9.37
C VAL A 203 5.90 12.11 8.64
N PRO A 204 6.38 10.94 9.11
CA PRO A 204 7.39 10.16 8.41
C PRO A 204 6.97 9.79 6.98
N VAL A 205 7.96 9.76 6.07
CA VAL A 205 7.80 9.30 4.68
C VAL A 205 8.45 7.94 4.52
N VAL A 206 7.71 6.99 3.96
CA VAL A 206 8.13 5.60 3.75
C VAL A 206 8.19 5.30 2.25
N GLY A 207 9.35 4.97 1.73
CA GLY A 207 9.48 4.43 0.37
C GLY A 207 8.90 3.01 0.32
N LYS A 208 7.93 2.77 -0.57
CA LYS A 208 7.26 1.48 -0.70
C LYS A 208 7.25 1.02 -2.14
N GLU A 209 7.81 -0.12 -2.41
CA GLU A 209 7.68 -0.80 -3.69
C GLU A 209 6.43 -1.70 -3.70
N THR A 210 5.99 -2.16 -4.85
CA THR A 210 4.71 -2.87 -5.01
C THR A 210 4.86 -4.39 -5.10
N GLY A 211 6.07 -4.94 -4.98
CA GLY A 211 6.30 -6.38 -4.89
C GLY A 211 7.51 -6.92 -5.65
N ASN A 212 8.17 -6.09 -6.48
CA ASN A 212 9.38 -6.49 -7.21
C ASN A 212 10.67 -6.33 -6.36
N GLY A 213 10.57 -5.65 -5.23
CA GLY A 213 11.69 -5.38 -4.33
C GLY A 213 12.39 -4.04 -4.61
N ILE A 214 13.22 -3.63 -3.67
CA ILE A 214 14.06 -2.42 -3.75
C ILE A 214 15.51 -2.87 -3.72
N SER A 215 16.31 -2.49 -4.70
CA SER A 215 17.74 -2.77 -4.71
C SER A 215 18.49 -1.94 -3.65
N ILE A 216 19.69 -2.39 -3.28
CA ILE A 216 20.54 -1.66 -2.34
C ILE A 216 20.89 -0.26 -2.89
N GLU A 217 21.10 -0.15 -4.19
CA GLU A 217 21.41 1.11 -4.87
C GLU A 217 20.23 2.09 -4.80
N THR A 218 19.01 1.60 -4.95
CA THR A 218 17.80 2.44 -4.81
C THR A 218 17.55 2.84 -3.36
N ALA A 219 17.89 1.99 -2.39
CA ALA A 219 17.67 2.25 -0.97
C ALA A 219 18.68 3.22 -0.36
N ARG A 220 19.82 3.47 -0.99
CA ARG A 220 20.89 4.40 -0.58
C ARG A 220 20.72 5.79 -1.17
#